data_4f5e803c86968dc8d00d40e9d70173f3
#
_entry.id   4f5e803c86968dc8d00d40e9d70173f3
#
_cell.length_a   1.000
_cell.length_b   1.000
_cell.length_c   1.000
_cell.angle_alpha   90.00
_cell.angle_beta   90.00
_cell.angle_gamma   90.00
#
_symmetry.space_group_name_H-M   'P 1'
#
loop_
_entity.id
_entity.type
_entity.pdbx_description
1 polymer ?
#
loop_
_entity_poly.entity_id
_entity_poly.type
_entity_poly.pdbx_seq_one_letter_code
_entity_poly.pdbx_strand_id
1 'polypeptide(L)'
;MTEVQADPSDERIPEAPPAPAEEMVAAAPAGDPVPLGLLVFALGSTVLGISLLGYVPLAVQGNTIMPIVYAATGLGLLVTTVWAVALGQTFVATVLGAFACFWISYAALVLGLAHNWYGIPPASILHTIGQFLISWDIVIFMLFLVSLRIPLLFSLILGAGVAGVTLITIGVLASSAGAERVGGVFVLVFGALGYYGYLGTAIVSVGGQPLPFGKPVISLLGGK
;
A
#
# COMPACT_ATOMS: atom_id res chain seq x y z
N MET A 1 -70.31 31.91 49.11
CA MET A 1 -70.20 31.38 47.72
C MET A 1 -68.99 32.05 47.11
N THR A 2 -67.85 31.29 47.17
CA THR A 2 -66.59 31.82 46.62
C THR A 2 -66.37 31.07 45.33
N GLU A 3 -66.44 31.79 44.23
CA GLU A 3 -66.19 31.22 42.88
C GLU A 3 -64.73 31.01 42.69
N VAL A 4 -64.32 29.72 42.46
CA VAL A 4 -62.94 29.35 42.12
C VAL A 4 -62.74 29.66 40.64
N GLN A 5 -61.92 30.63 40.35
CA GLN A 5 -61.52 31.03 39.03
C GLN A 5 -60.45 30.02 38.54
N ALA A 6 -60.74 29.26 37.50
CA ALA A 6 -59.82 28.34 36.87
C ALA A 6 -58.67 29.12 36.22
N ASP A 7 -57.44 28.69 36.49
CA ASP A 7 -56.20 29.21 35.91
C ASP A 7 -56.09 28.73 34.44
N PRO A 8 -55.95 29.68 33.44
CA PRO A 8 -55.84 29.31 32.03
C PRO A 8 -54.46 28.76 31.62
N SER A 9 -53.55 28.60 32.56
CA SER A 9 -52.15 28.17 32.28
C SER A 9 -51.90 26.66 32.25
N ASP A 10 -52.90 25.81 32.45
CA ASP A 10 -52.74 24.33 32.46
C ASP A 10 -53.18 23.67 31.12
N GLU A 11 -52.97 24.39 30.00
CA GLU A 11 -53.15 23.81 28.68
C GLU A 11 -51.86 23.05 28.31
N ARG A 12 -51.76 21.80 28.77
CA ARG A 12 -50.66 20.90 28.37
C ARG A 12 -50.72 20.69 26.87
N ILE A 13 -49.70 21.26 26.19
CA ILE A 13 -49.45 20.99 24.77
C ILE A 13 -49.25 19.48 24.65
N PRO A 14 -50.01 18.74 23.82
CA PRO A 14 -49.83 17.33 23.62
C PRO A 14 -48.41 17.10 23.11
N GLU A 15 -47.63 16.31 23.86
CA GLU A 15 -46.30 15.90 23.45
C GLU A 15 -46.41 15.14 22.12
N ALA A 16 -45.76 15.65 21.08
CA ALA A 16 -45.76 15.03 19.79
C ALA A 16 -45.26 13.57 19.91
N PRO A 17 -45.89 12.58 19.26
CA PRO A 17 -45.45 11.22 19.31
C PRO A 17 -43.97 11.15 18.87
N PRO A 18 -43.14 10.32 19.58
CA PRO A 18 -41.74 10.19 19.20
C PRO A 18 -41.66 9.81 17.73
N ALA A 19 -40.82 10.53 16.99
CA ALA A 19 -40.54 10.19 15.59
C ALA A 19 -40.21 8.70 15.48
N PRO A 20 -40.70 7.97 14.46
CA PRO A 20 -40.37 6.60 14.26
C PRO A 20 -38.83 6.48 14.30
N ALA A 21 -38.29 5.59 15.15
CA ALA A 21 -36.90 5.25 15.12
C ALA A 21 -36.60 4.82 13.67
N GLU A 22 -35.83 5.63 12.94
CA GLU A 22 -35.30 5.21 11.65
C GLU A 22 -34.58 3.90 11.92
N GLU A 23 -35.14 2.78 11.45
CA GLU A 23 -34.43 1.51 11.39
C GLU A 23 -33.15 1.81 10.65
N MET A 24 -32.02 1.92 11.39
CA MET A 24 -30.69 1.96 10.81
C MET A 24 -30.55 0.66 10.01
N VAL A 25 -30.83 0.75 8.72
CA VAL A 25 -30.51 -0.33 7.80
C VAL A 25 -29.02 -0.60 8.01
N ALA A 26 -28.70 -1.73 8.61
CA ALA A 26 -27.32 -2.13 8.84
C ALA A 26 -26.61 -2.06 7.48
N ALA A 27 -25.69 -1.10 7.32
CA ALA A 27 -24.94 -0.96 6.09
C ALA A 27 -24.30 -2.31 5.76
N ALA A 28 -24.49 -2.79 4.54
CA ALA A 28 -23.84 -4.01 4.10
C ALA A 28 -22.35 -3.94 4.44
N PRO A 29 -21.73 -5.04 4.94
CA PRO A 29 -20.34 -5.01 5.34
C PRO A 29 -19.50 -4.49 4.16
N ALA A 30 -18.84 -3.36 4.38
CA ALA A 30 -17.94 -2.78 3.39
C ALA A 30 -16.80 -3.79 3.14
N GLY A 31 -16.47 -4.05 1.86
CA GLY A 31 -15.36 -4.94 1.51
C GLY A 31 -14.02 -4.42 2.04
N ASP A 32 -12.98 -5.25 1.98
CA ASP A 32 -11.60 -4.90 2.38
C ASP A 32 -10.72 -4.70 1.13
N PRO A 33 -10.08 -3.52 0.93
CA PRO A 33 -9.16 -3.29 -0.18
C PRO A 33 -7.82 -4.01 -0.03
N VAL A 34 -7.45 -4.42 1.19
CA VAL A 34 -6.12 -4.99 1.50
C VAL A 34 -5.80 -6.25 0.69
N PRO A 35 -6.71 -7.23 0.52
CA PRO A 35 -6.41 -8.42 -0.29
C PRO A 35 -6.03 -8.08 -1.72
N LEU A 36 -6.81 -7.24 -2.40
CA LEU A 36 -6.50 -6.85 -3.78
C LEU A 36 -5.19 -6.06 -3.83
N GLY A 37 -4.99 -5.13 -2.90
CA GLY A 37 -3.75 -4.33 -2.82
C GLY A 37 -2.52 -5.21 -2.67
N LEU A 38 -2.52 -6.16 -1.75
CA LEU A 38 -1.40 -7.08 -1.52
C LEU A 38 -1.14 -7.99 -2.73
N LEU A 39 -2.20 -8.46 -3.41
CA LEU A 39 -2.06 -9.33 -4.57
C LEU A 39 -1.36 -8.62 -5.74
N VAL A 40 -1.85 -7.44 -6.13
CA VAL A 40 -1.28 -6.69 -7.26
C VAL A 40 0.10 -6.12 -6.93
N PHE A 41 0.33 -5.75 -5.67
CA PHE A 41 1.63 -5.34 -5.16
C PHE A 41 2.66 -6.48 -5.26
N ALA A 42 2.30 -7.69 -4.81
CA ALA A 42 3.17 -8.85 -4.87
C ALA A 42 3.49 -9.26 -6.31
N LEU A 43 2.54 -9.11 -7.24
CA LEU A 43 2.74 -9.37 -8.67
C LEU A 43 3.84 -8.45 -9.25
N GLY A 44 3.76 -7.13 -9.02
CA GLY A 44 4.77 -6.18 -9.49
C GLY A 44 6.16 -6.45 -8.89
N SER A 45 6.19 -6.73 -7.59
CA SER A 45 7.42 -7.07 -6.89
C SER A 45 8.06 -8.35 -7.43
N THR A 46 7.25 -9.36 -7.75
CA THR A 46 7.73 -10.63 -8.32
C THR A 46 8.37 -10.41 -9.68
N VAL A 47 7.69 -9.71 -10.59
CA VAL A 47 8.24 -9.50 -11.95
C VAL A 47 9.50 -8.63 -11.92
N LEU A 48 9.56 -7.62 -11.05
CA LEU A 48 10.77 -6.81 -10.88
C LEU A 48 11.91 -7.63 -10.29
N GLY A 49 11.66 -8.40 -9.23
CA GLY A 49 12.69 -9.22 -8.60
C GLY A 49 13.27 -10.27 -9.54
N ILE A 50 12.43 -11.01 -10.29
CA ILE A 50 12.88 -11.97 -11.31
C ILE A 50 13.73 -11.28 -12.38
N SER A 51 13.33 -10.10 -12.79
CA SER A 51 14.06 -9.29 -13.79
C SER A 51 15.44 -8.88 -13.27
N LEU A 52 15.54 -8.39 -12.03
CA LEU A 52 16.81 -8.02 -11.37
C LEU A 52 17.76 -9.21 -11.17
N LEU A 53 17.23 -10.42 -11.04
CA LEU A 53 18.04 -11.65 -11.01
C LEU A 53 18.62 -12.03 -12.36
N GLY A 54 18.22 -11.32 -13.45
CA GLY A 54 18.79 -11.54 -14.78
C GLY A 54 17.99 -12.51 -15.65
N TYR A 55 16.72 -12.81 -15.31
CA TYR A 55 15.85 -13.62 -16.16
C TYR A 55 15.62 -12.97 -17.53
N VAL A 56 15.62 -11.65 -17.57
CA VAL A 56 15.56 -10.85 -18.79
C VAL A 56 16.84 -10.02 -18.91
N PRO A 57 17.47 -9.91 -20.11
CA PRO A 57 18.64 -9.06 -20.31
C PRO A 57 18.36 -7.61 -19.88
N LEU A 58 19.29 -6.99 -19.16
CA LEU A 58 19.18 -5.61 -18.67
C LEU A 58 18.78 -4.61 -19.76
N ALA A 59 19.29 -4.80 -20.98
CA ALA A 59 19.01 -3.90 -22.11
C ALA A 59 17.52 -3.82 -22.50
N VAL A 60 16.73 -4.86 -22.21
CA VAL A 60 15.29 -4.92 -22.54
C VAL A 60 14.40 -5.02 -21.33
N GLN A 61 15.00 -5.10 -20.14
CA GLN A 61 14.30 -5.30 -18.86
C GLN A 61 13.16 -4.28 -18.67
N GLY A 62 13.45 -3.01 -18.89
CA GLY A 62 12.46 -1.95 -18.70
C GLY A 62 11.22 -2.11 -19.57
N ASN A 63 11.36 -2.62 -20.81
CA ASN A 63 10.24 -2.74 -21.73
C ASN A 63 9.40 -4.00 -21.45
N THR A 64 10.01 -5.10 -21.01
CA THR A 64 9.34 -6.40 -20.83
C THR A 64 8.41 -6.45 -19.64
N ILE A 65 8.73 -5.75 -18.55
CA ILE A 65 7.95 -5.80 -17.31
C ILE A 65 6.91 -4.68 -17.19
N MET A 66 7.00 -3.64 -18.03
CA MET A 66 6.16 -2.44 -17.92
C MET A 66 4.66 -2.69 -17.97
N PRO A 67 4.10 -3.60 -18.80
CA PRO A 67 2.66 -3.87 -18.78
C PRO A 67 2.16 -4.32 -17.40
N ILE A 68 2.91 -5.17 -16.70
CA ILE A 68 2.55 -5.63 -15.36
C ILE A 68 2.76 -4.51 -14.34
N VAL A 69 3.92 -3.86 -14.37
CA VAL A 69 4.29 -2.82 -13.41
C VAL A 69 3.33 -1.63 -13.48
N TYR A 70 3.04 -1.15 -14.68
CA TYR A 70 2.16 0.01 -14.87
C TYR A 70 0.69 -0.34 -14.71
N ALA A 71 0.19 -1.27 -15.55
CA ALA A 71 -1.24 -1.52 -15.67
C ALA A 71 -1.79 -2.40 -14.55
N ALA A 72 -1.15 -3.54 -14.25
CA ALA A 72 -1.66 -4.42 -13.22
C ALA A 72 -1.34 -3.91 -11.82
N THR A 73 -0.08 -3.55 -11.55
CA THR A 73 0.35 -3.16 -10.21
C THR A 73 0.01 -1.69 -9.91
N GLY A 74 0.48 -0.77 -10.72
CA GLY A 74 0.31 0.66 -10.47
C GLY A 74 -1.16 1.08 -10.45
N LEU A 75 -1.92 0.78 -11.50
CA LEU A 75 -3.35 1.11 -11.55
C LEU A 75 -4.17 0.25 -10.59
N GLY A 76 -3.83 -1.02 -10.40
CA GLY A 76 -4.49 -1.88 -9.41
C GLY A 76 -4.37 -1.31 -7.99
N LEU A 77 -3.18 -0.87 -7.59
CA LEU A 77 -2.96 -0.20 -6.30
C LEU A 77 -3.70 1.14 -6.20
N LEU A 78 -3.79 1.91 -7.29
CA LEU A 78 -4.56 3.15 -7.29
C LEU A 78 -6.04 2.91 -7.02
N VAL A 79 -6.63 1.88 -7.63
CA VAL A 79 -8.02 1.45 -7.36
C VAL A 79 -8.20 1.10 -5.89
N THR A 80 -7.30 0.29 -5.31
CA THR A 80 -7.36 -0.10 -3.90
C THR A 80 -7.15 1.10 -2.96
N THR A 81 -6.33 2.08 -3.36
CA THR A 81 -6.13 3.32 -2.62
C THR A 81 -7.43 4.11 -2.50
N VAL A 82 -8.12 4.33 -3.63
CA VAL A 82 -9.41 5.04 -3.65
C VAL A 82 -10.44 4.31 -2.78
N TRP A 83 -10.48 2.98 -2.88
CA TRP A 83 -11.36 2.15 -2.05
C TRP A 83 -11.03 2.29 -0.56
N ALA A 84 -9.75 2.23 -0.16
CA ALA A 84 -9.32 2.41 1.23
C ALA A 84 -9.65 3.82 1.77
N VAL A 85 -9.50 4.87 0.93
CA VAL A 85 -9.91 6.24 1.28
C VAL A 85 -11.41 6.30 1.55
N ALA A 86 -12.23 5.70 0.70
CA ALA A 86 -13.69 5.68 0.86
C ALA A 86 -14.13 4.98 2.15
N LEU A 87 -13.33 4.04 2.67
CA LEU A 87 -13.55 3.34 3.93
C LEU A 87 -12.89 4.02 5.15
N GLY A 88 -12.25 5.17 4.99
CA GLY A 88 -11.54 5.87 6.08
C GLY A 88 -10.30 5.15 6.60
N GLN A 89 -9.75 4.19 5.86
CA GLN A 89 -8.57 3.40 6.23
C GLN A 89 -7.28 4.19 5.92
N THR A 90 -7.02 5.26 6.66
CA THR A 90 -5.96 6.25 6.36
C THR A 90 -4.59 5.63 6.11
N PHE A 91 -4.10 4.76 7.01
CA PHE A 91 -2.76 4.18 6.85
C PHE A 91 -2.69 3.21 5.66
N VAL A 92 -3.72 2.38 5.46
CA VAL A 92 -3.82 1.48 4.31
C VAL A 92 -3.82 2.28 3.01
N ALA A 93 -4.65 3.33 2.93
CA ALA A 93 -4.70 4.22 1.78
C ALA A 93 -3.34 4.90 1.51
N THR A 94 -2.63 5.33 2.57
CA THR A 94 -1.31 5.95 2.45
C THR A 94 -0.29 4.98 1.88
N VAL A 95 -0.23 3.75 2.40
CA VAL A 95 0.73 2.73 1.92
C VAL A 95 0.42 2.34 0.48
N LEU A 96 -0.84 1.95 0.19
CA LEU A 96 -1.23 1.53 -1.16
C LEU A 96 -1.05 2.66 -2.17
N GLY A 97 -1.41 3.91 -1.80
CA GLY A 97 -1.25 5.10 -2.64
C GLY A 97 0.22 5.43 -2.91
N ALA A 98 1.08 5.38 -1.89
CA ALA A 98 2.51 5.57 -2.08
C ALA A 98 3.09 4.52 -3.05
N PHE A 99 2.74 3.24 -2.91
CA PHE A 99 3.18 2.22 -3.84
C PHE A 99 2.54 2.34 -5.24
N ALA A 100 1.29 2.78 -5.35
CA ALA A 100 0.70 3.11 -6.66
C ALA A 100 1.53 4.19 -7.37
N CYS A 101 1.86 5.27 -6.67
CA CYS A 101 2.70 6.35 -7.19
C CYS A 101 4.11 5.87 -7.53
N PHE A 102 4.71 5.03 -6.68
CA PHE A 102 6.01 4.40 -6.97
C PHE A 102 5.99 3.64 -8.29
N TRP A 103 5.06 2.70 -8.47
CA TRP A 103 5.03 1.83 -9.64
C TRP A 103 4.70 2.61 -10.93
N ILE A 104 3.78 3.58 -10.87
CA ILE A 104 3.43 4.43 -12.01
C ILE A 104 4.62 5.33 -12.40
N SER A 105 5.26 5.98 -11.41
CA SER A 105 6.40 6.83 -11.68
C SER A 105 7.64 6.04 -12.13
N TYR A 106 7.84 4.84 -11.61
CA TYR A 106 8.88 3.93 -12.08
C TYR A 106 8.67 3.54 -13.54
N ALA A 107 7.45 3.16 -13.92
CA ALA A 107 7.14 2.84 -15.30
C ALA A 107 7.34 4.06 -16.23
N ALA A 108 6.90 5.24 -15.79
CA ALA A 108 7.10 6.48 -16.53
C ALA A 108 8.58 6.81 -16.71
N LEU A 109 9.40 6.66 -15.66
CA LEU A 109 10.85 6.86 -15.73
C LEU A 109 11.49 5.91 -16.73
N VAL A 110 11.23 4.60 -16.59
CA VAL A 110 11.87 3.58 -17.42
C VAL A 110 11.48 3.73 -18.90
N LEU A 111 10.19 3.91 -19.21
CA LEU A 111 9.71 4.14 -20.58
C LEU A 111 10.26 5.45 -21.13
N GLY A 112 10.26 6.50 -20.33
CA GLY A 112 10.79 7.81 -20.71
C GLY A 112 12.27 7.79 -21.03
N LEU A 113 13.07 7.02 -20.28
CA LEU A 113 14.49 6.80 -20.57
C LEU A 113 14.69 5.93 -21.83
N ALA A 114 13.93 4.83 -21.95
CA ALA A 114 14.03 3.92 -23.09
C ALA A 114 13.69 4.59 -24.44
N HIS A 115 12.74 5.52 -24.43
CA HIS A 115 12.28 6.24 -25.61
C HIS A 115 12.78 7.69 -25.70
N ASN A 116 13.69 8.08 -24.81
CA ASN A 116 14.24 9.44 -24.73
C ASN A 116 13.18 10.57 -24.69
N TRP A 117 12.06 10.34 -23.98
CA TRP A 117 10.97 11.32 -23.88
C TRP A 117 11.38 12.59 -23.14
N TYR A 118 12.33 12.48 -22.22
CA TYR A 118 12.76 13.59 -21.36
C TYR A 118 14.00 14.30 -21.86
N GLY A 119 14.64 13.84 -22.94
CA GLY A 119 15.85 14.43 -23.49
C GLY A 119 17.04 14.41 -22.49
N ILE A 120 17.08 13.43 -21.57
CA ILE A 120 18.13 13.33 -20.55
C ILE A 120 19.43 12.89 -21.22
N PRO A 121 20.52 13.67 -21.08
CA PRO A 121 21.83 13.29 -21.62
C PRO A 121 22.31 11.94 -21.08
N PRO A 122 22.94 11.07 -21.88
CA PRO A 122 23.41 9.75 -21.43
C PRO A 122 24.27 9.80 -20.16
N ALA A 123 25.10 10.80 -20.00
CA ALA A 123 25.94 11.00 -18.79
C ALA A 123 25.13 11.27 -17.51
N SER A 124 23.87 11.69 -17.64
CA SER A 124 23.02 12.04 -16.49
C SER A 124 22.01 10.92 -16.14
N ILE A 125 21.87 9.88 -16.97
CA ILE A 125 20.89 8.81 -16.76
C ILE A 125 21.09 8.12 -15.41
N LEU A 126 22.33 7.75 -15.07
CA LEU A 126 22.66 7.09 -13.83
C LEU A 126 22.25 7.91 -12.59
N HIS A 127 22.53 9.20 -12.61
CA HIS A 127 22.17 10.12 -11.53
C HIS A 127 20.64 10.32 -11.45
N THR A 128 19.95 10.34 -12.59
CA THR A 128 18.50 10.44 -12.64
C THR A 128 17.84 9.23 -11.99
N ILE A 129 18.31 8.01 -12.32
CA ILE A 129 17.82 6.78 -11.70
C ILE A 129 18.17 6.78 -10.20
N GLY A 130 19.39 7.15 -9.83
CA GLY A 130 19.83 7.24 -8.44
C GLY A 130 18.97 8.20 -7.62
N GLN A 131 18.67 9.39 -8.14
CA GLN A 131 17.81 10.37 -7.49
C GLN A 131 16.39 9.82 -7.27
N PHE A 132 15.82 9.13 -8.26
CA PHE A 132 14.53 8.48 -8.15
C PHE A 132 14.52 7.42 -7.03
N LEU A 133 15.51 6.53 -7.05
CA LEU A 133 15.61 5.45 -6.07
C LEU A 133 15.81 5.96 -4.65
N ILE A 134 16.72 6.93 -4.44
CA ILE A 134 16.97 7.54 -3.12
C ILE A 134 15.69 8.19 -2.58
N SER A 135 14.95 8.91 -3.43
CA SER A 135 13.71 9.59 -3.01
C SER A 135 12.67 8.59 -2.53
N TRP A 136 12.50 7.49 -3.25
CA TRP A 136 11.55 6.44 -2.88
C TRP A 136 12.03 5.59 -1.70
N ASP A 137 13.34 5.38 -1.55
CA ASP A 137 13.89 4.68 -0.38
C ASP A 137 13.55 5.41 0.92
N ILE A 138 13.67 6.75 0.92
CA ILE A 138 13.25 7.58 2.05
C ILE A 138 11.75 7.41 2.35
N VAL A 139 10.88 7.43 1.34
CA VAL A 139 9.44 7.25 1.52
C VAL A 139 9.14 5.88 2.12
N ILE A 140 9.71 4.81 1.55
CA ILE A 140 9.49 3.43 2.02
C ILE A 140 10.03 3.27 3.45
N PHE A 141 11.17 3.89 3.77
CA PHE A 141 11.71 3.90 5.13
C PHE A 141 10.76 4.59 6.13
N MET A 142 10.15 5.72 5.77
CA MET A 142 9.15 6.36 6.63
C MET A 142 7.92 5.46 6.86
N LEU A 143 7.43 4.80 5.82
CA LEU A 143 6.34 3.82 5.95
C LEU A 143 6.74 2.64 6.84
N PHE A 144 7.98 2.15 6.71
CA PHE A 144 8.53 1.10 7.57
C PHE A 144 8.51 1.51 9.05
N LEU A 145 8.93 2.72 9.40
CA LEU A 145 8.92 3.19 10.79
C LEU A 145 7.50 3.17 11.39
N VAL A 146 6.49 3.59 10.64
CA VAL A 146 5.09 3.55 11.10
C VAL A 146 4.61 2.10 11.23
N SER A 147 5.03 1.20 10.36
CA SER A 147 4.61 -0.20 10.37
C SER A 147 5.06 -0.98 11.61
N LEU A 148 6.04 -0.50 12.35
CA LEU A 148 6.49 -1.12 13.61
C LEU A 148 5.38 -1.19 14.68
N ARG A 149 4.28 -0.44 14.50
CA ARG A 149 3.11 -0.42 15.40
C ARG A 149 1.94 -1.29 14.94
N ILE A 150 2.04 -1.93 13.78
CA ILE A 150 1.04 -2.84 13.22
C ILE A 150 1.59 -4.27 13.15
N PRO A 151 0.79 -5.29 12.80
CA PRO A 151 1.26 -6.68 12.80
C PRO A 151 2.62 -6.87 12.10
N LEU A 152 3.48 -7.72 12.69
CA LEU A 152 4.88 -7.94 12.29
C LEU A 152 5.05 -8.19 10.79
N LEU A 153 4.12 -8.89 10.16
CA LEU A 153 4.17 -9.16 8.71
C LEU A 153 4.39 -7.88 7.90
N PHE A 154 3.67 -6.80 8.21
CA PHE A 154 3.77 -5.55 7.47
C PHE A 154 5.13 -4.85 7.69
N SER A 155 5.69 -4.98 8.91
CA SER A 155 7.05 -4.50 9.18
C SER A 155 8.10 -5.30 8.41
N LEU A 156 7.91 -6.61 8.27
CA LEU A 156 8.81 -7.46 7.47
C LEU A 156 8.68 -7.14 5.96
N ILE A 157 7.46 -6.91 5.46
CA ILE A 157 7.24 -6.46 4.09
C ILE A 157 8.03 -5.17 3.86
N LEU A 158 7.75 -4.11 4.61
CA LEU A 158 8.36 -2.80 4.38
C LEU A 158 9.88 -2.80 4.65
N GLY A 159 10.35 -3.58 5.64
CA GLY A 159 11.78 -3.76 5.89
C GLY A 159 12.51 -4.45 4.74
N ALA A 160 11.91 -5.47 4.14
CA ALA A 160 12.45 -6.09 2.92
C ALA A 160 12.44 -5.11 1.74
N GLY A 161 11.42 -4.24 1.65
CA GLY A 161 11.36 -3.17 0.66
C GLY A 161 12.50 -2.17 0.80
N VAL A 162 12.74 -1.65 2.01
CA VAL A 162 13.87 -0.76 2.31
C VAL A 162 15.20 -1.44 1.93
N ALA A 163 15.45 -2.65 2.42
CA ALA A 163 16.69 -3.37 2.11
C ALA A 163 16.87 -3.59 0.60
N GLY A 164 15.78 -3.93 -0.11
CA GLY A 164 15.79 -4.12 -1.56
C GLY A 164 16.13 -2.84 -2.31
N VAL A 165 15.42 -1.75 -2.04
CA VAL A 165 15.63 -0.47 -2.74
C VAL A 165 16.99 0.13 -2.42
N THR A 166 17.44 0.09 -1.16
CA THR A 166 18.78 0.54 -0.77
C THR A 166 19.87 -0.22 -1.52
N LEU A 167 19.79 -1.55 -1.61
CA LEU A 167 20.78 -2.36 -2.32
C LEU A 167 20.75 -2.14 -3.83
N ILE A 168 19.57 -1.97 -4.42
CA ILE A 168 19.44 -1.60 -5.84
C ILE A 168 20.05 -0.22 -6.08
N THR A 169 19.81 0.75 -5.20
CA THR A 169 20.39 2.09 -5.28
C THR A 169 21.90 2.04 -5.26
N ILE A 170 22.48 1.29 -4.32
CA ILE A 170 23.93 1.07 -4.24
C ILE A 170 24.43 0.40 -5.52
N GLY A 171 23.74 -0.64 -5.98
CA GLY A 171 24.10 -1.38 -7.20
C GLY A 171 24.13 -0.47 -8.43
N VAL A 172 23.11 0.33 -8.63
CA VAL A 172 23.02 1.29 -9.74
C VAL A 172 24.13 2.32 -9.66
N LEU A 173 24.29 3.00 -8.52
CA LEU A 173 25.28 4.09 -8.37
C LEU A 173 26.73 3.61 -8.43
N ALA A 174 27.00 2.40 -7.92
CA ALA A 174 28.32 1.77 -7.96
C ALA A 174 28.55 0.90 -9.20
N SER A 175 27.57 0.81 -10.12
CA SER A 175 27.61 -0.07 -11.29
C SER A 175 27.88 -1.54 -10.91
N SER A 176 27.30 -2.01 -9.79
CA SER A 176 27.51 -3.33 -9.21
C SER A 176 26.32 -4.25 -9.47
N ALA A 177 26.38 -5.08 -10.51
CA ALA A 177 25.37 -6.08 -10.78
C ALA A 177 25.14 -7.07 -9.62
N GLY A 178 26.16 -7.30 -8.79
CA GLY A 178 26.03 -8.13 -7.59
C GLY A 178 25.09 -7.51 -6.55
N ALA A 179 25.25 -6.23 -6.26
CA ALA A 179 24.37 -5.51 -5.34
C ALA A 179 22.93 -5.42 -5.87
N GLU A 180 22.75 -5.17 -7.16
CA GLU A 180 21.43 -5.17 -7.79
C GLU A 180 20.72 -6.53 -7.67
N ARG A 181 21.44 -7.65 -7.89
CA ARG A 181 20.90 -8.99 -7.73
C ARG A 181 20.49 -9.28 -6.29
N VAL A 182 21.32 -8.92 -5.31
CA VAL A 182 20.96 -9.07 -3.89
C VAL A 182 19.73 -8.22 -3.56
N GLY A 183 19.66 -7.00 -4.04
CA GLY A 183 18.45 -6.17 -3.95
C GLY A 183 17.23 -6.86 -4.57
N GLY A 184 17.39 -7.50 -5.74
CA GLY A 184 16.36 -8.29 -6.41
C GLY A 184 15.84 -9.45 -5.55
N VAL A 185 16.73 -10.13 -4.80
CA VAL A 185 16.31 -11.15 -3.82
C VAL A 185 15.40 -10.55 -2.74
N PHE A 186 15.77 -9.40 -2.18
CA PHE A 186 14.92 -8.72 -1.19
C PHE A 186 13.58 -8.27 -1.79
N VAL A 187 13.54 -7.85 -3.06
CA VAL A 187 12.29 -7.55 -3.77
C VAL A 187 11.42 -8.80 -3.95
N LEU A 188 12.01 -9.98 -4.18
CA LEU A 188 11.26 -11.24 -4.20
C LEU A 188 10.74 -11.63 -2.82
N VAL A 189 11.52 -11.43 -1.75
CA VAL A 189 11.05 -11.64 -0.37
C VAL A 189 9.89 -10.69 -0.05
N PHE A 190 10.00 -9.44 -0.43
CA PHE A 190 8.96 -8.41 -0.34
C PHE A 190 7.65 -8.87 -1.02
N GLY A 191 7.74 -9.40 -2.25
CA GLY A 191 6.61 -9.96 -2.98
C GLY A 191 6.03 -11.22 -2.32
N ALA A 192 6.88 -12.15 -1.88
CA ALA A 192 6.46 -13.39 -1.22
C ALA A 192 5.69 -13.12 0.09
N LEU A 193 6.17 -12.18 0.90
CA LEU A 193 5.47 -11.72 2.10
C LEU A 193 4.14 -11.04 1.75
N GLY A 194 4.08 -10.31 0.63
CA GLY A 194 2.84 -9.74 0.09
C GLY A 194 1.82 -10.82 -0.26
N TYR A 195 2.22 -11.91 -0.94
CA TYR A 195 1.35 -13.06 -1.21
C TYR A 195 0.88 -13.75 0.07
N TYR A 196 1.76 -13.90 1.08
CA TYR A 196 1.35 -14.43 2.38
C TYR A 196 0.28 -13.54 3.04
N GLY A 197 0.48 -12.22 3.00
CA GLY A 197 -0.50 -11.25 3.48
C GLY A 197 -1.82 -11.31 2.73
N TYR A 198 -1.77 -11.44 1.39
CA TYR A 198 -2.96 -11.66 0.56
C TYR A 198 -3.72 -12.92 1.01
N LEU A 199 -3.04 -14.06 1.12
CA LEU A 199 -3.67 -15.30 1.55
C LEU A 199 -4.33 -15.15 2.93
N GLY A 200 -3.65 -14.52 3.90
CA GLY A 200 -4.16 -14.34 5.25
C GLY A 200 -5.39 -13.44 5.34
N THR A 201 -5.50 -12.44 4.46
CA THR A 201 -6.66 -11.55 4.40
C THR A 201 -7.79 -12.13 3.52
N ALA A 202 -7.45 -12.70 2.37
CA ALA A 202 -8.43 -13.26 1.44
C ALA A 202 -9.13 -14.50 1.98
N ILE A 203 -8.43 -15.37 2.72
CA ILE A 203 -9.02 -16.59 3.27
C ILE A 203 -10.14 -16.28 4.27
N VAL A 204 -10.00 -15.19 5.02
CA VAL A 204 -11.02 -14.73 5.97
C VAL A 204 -12.30 -14.29 5.24
N SER A 205 -12.16 -13.64 4.08
CA SER A 205 -13.31 -13.17 3.29
C SER A 205 -14.18 -14.31 2.73
N VAL A 206 -13.64 -15.53 2.69
CA VAL A 206 -14.36 -16.75 2.26
C VAL A 206 -14.67 -17.69 3.43
N GLY A 207 -14.61 -17.21 4.68
CA GLY A 207 -14.96 -17.95 5.88
C GLY A 207 -13.86 -18.86 6.45
N GLY A 208 -12.63 -18.75 5.96
CA GLY A 208 -11.47 -19.47 6.48
C GLY A 208 -10.88 -18.84 7.74
N GLN A 209 -9.94 -19.57 8.37
CA GLN A 209 -9.26 -19.08 9.58
C GLN A 209 -8.12 -18.09 9.22
N PRO A 210 -7.94 -17.00 9.98
CA PRO A 210 -6.89 -16.03 9.72
C PRO A 210 -5.49 -16.65 9.89
N LEU A 211 -4.57 -16.29 9.00
CA LEU A 211 -3.16 -16.63 9.15
C LEU A 211 -2.48 -15.73 10.17
N PRO A 212 -1.44 -16.22 10.89
CA PRO A 212 -0.75 -15.42 11.89
C PRO A 212 0.11 -14.31 11.25
N PHE A 213 -0.17 -13.06 11.54
CA PHE A 213 0.63 -11.91 11.09
C PHE A 213 1.64 -11.41 12.12
N GLY A 214 1.69 -12.04 13.29
CA GLY A 214 2.58 -11.70 14.39
C GLY A 214 2.17 -10.44 15.15
N LYS A 215 2.80 -10.23 16.30
CA LYS A 215 2.56 -9.04 17.14
C LYS A 215 3.38 -7.85 16.63
N PRO A 216 2.91 -6.61 16.84
CA PRO A 216 3.69 -5.42 16.49
C PRO A 216 5.07 -5.40 17.16
N VAL A 217 6.09 -4.94 16.42
CA VAL A 217 7.48 -4.89 16.93
C VAL A 217 7.58 -4.04 18.19
N ILE A 218 6.95 -2.87 18.21
CA ILE A 218 7.00 -1.96 19.36
C ILE A 218 6.33 -2.57 20.60
N SER A 219 5.29 -3.39 20.45
CA SER A 219 4.69 -4.11 21.57
C SER A 219 5.59 -5.25 22.09
N LEU A 220 6.49 -5.77 21.25
CA LEU A 220 7.47 -6.79 21.65
C LEU A 220 8.66 -6.18 22.42
N LEU A 221 9.00 -4.91 22.15
CA LEU A 221 10.11 -4.19 22.78
C LEU A 221 9.71 -3.43 24.04
N GLY A 222 8.44 -3.08 24.19
CA GLY A 222 7.87 -2.35 25.32
C GLY A 222 6.85 -3.23 26.03
N GLY A 223 7.32 -4.09 26.94
CA GLY A 223 6.44 -4.79 27.86
C GLY A 223 5.74 -3.81 28.78
N LYS A 224 4.53 -3.40 28.47
CA LYS A 224 3.38 -3.11 29.37
C LYS A 224 2.14 -2.99 28.53
#